data_2dc7876cce368e4ca9319a90985e5c15
#
_entry.id   2dc7876cce368e4ca9319a90985e5c15
#
_cell.length_a   1.000
_cell.length_b   1.000
_cell.length_c   1.000
_cell.angle_alpha   90.00
_cell.angle_beta   90.00
_cell.angle_gamma   90.00
#
_symmetry.space_group_name_H-M   'P 1'
#
loop_
_entity.id
_entity.type
_entity.pdbx_description
1 polymer ?
#
loop_
_entity_poly.entity_id
_entity_poly.type
_entity_poly.pdbx_seq_one_letter_code
_entity_poly.pdbx_strand_id
1 'polypeptide(L)'
;AVALGHDGILAGVSVGQAYFDLSTNSPIVMRELYAVFAAKGVSLLDAPVSGGPDGAKNGKMAIWVGGDEEVFIAHKPVLDSISDAARYIGPIGAGSVAKLVHNLSGYIIQTALAETFSMGVKAGLEPDAIWEAVRQGALGRRRTFDTLHRNFLPAKFDPPDFALALARKDVALACEVGREFEVPMKMAHTTLAELTEAMNRGWGGRDSRVAMVLQSERAGVDIQVAEDRLQQILGAARGNLDPRNKPGPRQRLSLRSRVIMV
;
A
#
# COMPACT_ATOMS: atom_id res chain seq x y z
N ALA A 1 -0.15 3.40 -22.21
CA ALA A 1 0.03 2.22 -23.08
C ALA A 1 -1.04 1.18 -22.80
N VAL A 2 -1.18 0.63 -21.56
CA VAL A 2 -2.10 -0.48 -21.25
C VAL A 2 -3.57 -0.16 -21.56
N ALA A 3 -4.06 1.01 -21.17
CA ALA A 3 -5.46 1.36 -21.38
C ALA A 3 -5.77 1.81 -22.81
N LEU A 4 -4.97 2.71 -23.38
CA LEU A 4 -5.24 3.42 -24.64
C LEU A 4 -4.26 3.05 -25.79
N GLY A 5 -3.32 2.13 -25.59
CA GLY A 5 -2.42 1.68 -26.65
C GLY A 5 -3.16 1.01 -27.81
N HIS A 6 -2.49 0.81 -28.95
CA HIS A 6 -3.06 0.16 -30.14
C HIS A 6 -3.70 -1.19 -29.78
N ASP A 7 -3.03 -2.00 -28.92
CA ASP A 7 -3.53 -3.29 -28.42
C ASP A 7 -3.94 -3.19 -26.95
N GLY A 8 -4.35 -1.99 -26.51
CA GLY A 8 -4.75 -1.73 -25.13
C GLY A 8 -6.17 -2.18 -24.83
N ILE A 9 -6.54 -2.05 -23.56
CA ILE A 9 -7.87 -2.46 -23.06
C ILE A 9 -8.99 -1.82 -23.89
N LEU A 10 -8.88 -0.53 -24.20
CA LEU A 10 -9.89 0.20 -24.98
C LEU A 10 -10.15 -0.45 -26.35
N ALA A 11 -9.13 -0.98 -27.01
CA ALA A 11 -9.27 -1.63 -28.31
C ALA A 11 -10.13 -2.90 -28.22
N GLY A 12 -9.99 -3.68 -27.14
CA GLY A 12 -10.64 -4.99 -26.97
C GLY A 12 -11.99 -4.98 -26.27
N VAL A 13 -12.38 -3.85 -25.61
CA VAL A 13 -13.66 -3.80 -24.86
C VAL A 13 -14.86 -3.50 -25.77
N SER A 14 -16.03 -3.96 -25.33
CA SER A 14 -17.32 -3.78 -25.99
C SER A 14 -18.28 -2.95 -25.14
N VAL A 15 -19.26 -2.32 -25.79
CA VAL A 15 -20.35 -1.57 -25.13
C VAL A 15 -21.00 -2.41 -24.03
N GLY A 16 -21.29 -1.80 -22.89
CA GLY A 16 -21.94 -2.42 -21.73
C GLY A 16 -21.01 -3.27 -20.86
N GLN A 17 -19.69 -3.27 -21.11
CA GLN A 17 -18.72 -3.86 -20.20
C GLN A 17 -18.31 -2.87 -19.09
N ALA A 18 -17.84 -3.42 -17.96
CA ALA A 18 -17.21 -2.66 -16.90
C ALA A 18 -15.70 -2.98 -16.84
N TYR A 19 -14.89 -1.92 -16.75
CA TYR A 19 -13.45 -2.00 -16.53
C TYR A 19 -13.11 -1.49 -15.13
N PHE A 20 -12.52 -2.34 -14.31
CA PHE A 20 -11.99 -1.99 -12.98
C PHE A 20 -10.47 -1.88 -13.07
N ASP A 21 -9.94 -0.67 -12.92
CA ASP A 21 -8.50 -0.44 -12.82
C ASP A 21 -8.06 -0.73 -11.37
N LEU A 22 -7.38 -1.86 -11.16
CA LEU A 22 -6.89 -2.30 -9.86
C LEU A 22 -5.52 -1.70 -9.51
N SER A 23 -4.93 -0.93 -10.42
CA SER A 23 -3.61 -0.35 -10.22
C SER A 23 -3.64 0.90 -9.33
N THR A 24 -2.50 1.23 -8.74
CA THR A 24 -2.31 2.54 -8.10
C THR A 24 -1.99 3.57 -9.19
N ASN A 25 -2.96 4.40 -9.51
CA ASN A 25 -2.88 5.37 -10.60
C ASN A 25 -3.21 6.80 -10.12
N SER A 26 -2.92 7.79 -10.97
CA SER A 26 -3.32 9.18 -10.75
C SER A 26 -4.83 9.34 -10.87
N PRO A 27 -5.52 9.99 -9.91
CA PRO A 27 -6.95 10.29 -10.05
C PRO A 27 -7.24 11.24 -11.22
N ILE A 28 -6.27 12.05 -11.66
CA ILE A 28 -6.38 12.90 -12.85
C ILE A 28 -6.49 12.01 -14.10
N VAL A 29 -5.52 11.08 -14.26
CA VAL A 29 -5.51 10.12 -15.37
C VAL A 29 -6.77 9.26 -15.35
N MET A 30 -7.27 8.85 -14.18
CA MET A 30 -8.51 8.08 -14.08
C MET A 30 -9.72 8.86 -14.59
N ARG A 31 -9.81 10.16 -14.29
CA ARG A 31 -10.88 11.02 -14.84
C ARG A 31 -10.81 11.18 -16.37
N GLU A 32 -9.60 11.31 -16.91
CA GLU A 32 -9.38 11.38 -18.37
C GLU A 32 -9.78 10.06 -19.04
N LEU A 33 -9.32 8.92 -18.50
CA LEU A 33 -9.68 7.60 -19.00
C LEU A 33 -11.20 7.36 -18.92
N TYR A 34 -11.85 7.78 -17.84
CA TYR A 34 -13.29 7.64 -17.67
C TYR A 34 -14.07 8.25 -18.85
N ALA A 35 -13.74 9.48 -19.25
CA ALA A 35 -14.38 10.13 -20.37
C ALA A 35 -14.20 9.35 -21.68
N VAL A 36 -12.99 8.80 -21.91
CA VAL A 36 -12.67 8.03 -23.13
C VAL A 36 -13.45 6.69 -23.16
N PHE A 37 -13.50 5.96 -22.04
CA PHE A 37 -14.23 4.70 -21.95
C PHE A 37 -15.74 4.91 -22.02
N ALA A 38 -16.27 5.95 -21.37
CA ALA A 38 -17.68 6.33 -21.44
C ALA A 38 -18.14 6.63 -22.88
N ALA A 39 -17.31 7.31 -23.68
CA ALA A 39 -17.58 7.56 -25.10
C ALA A 39 -17.73 6.26 -25.93
N LYS A 40 -17.13 5.15 -25.47
CA LYS A 40 -17.28 3.81 -26.05
C LYS A 40 -18.42 3.00 -25.40
N GLY A 41 -19.17 3.58 -24.47
CA GLY A 41 -20.23 2.87 -23.74
C GLY A 41 -19.72 1.84 -22.75
N VAL A 42 -18.51 2.04 -22.20
CA VAL A 42 -17.88 1.18 -21.20
C VAL A 42 -17.77 1.94 -19.89
N SER A 43 -18.21 1.32 -18.79
CA SER A 43 -18.09 1.89 -17.45
C SER A 43 -16.69 1.65 -16.90
N LEU A 44 -15.94 2.73 -16.60
CA LEU A 44 -14.64 2.64 -15.95
C LEU A 44 -14.76 3.00 -14.48
N LEU A 45 -14.18 2.17 -13.61
CA LEU A 45 -14.09 2.41 -12.18
C LEU A 45 -12.61 2.28 -11.73
N ASP A 46 -12.12 3.21 -10.94
CA ASP A 46 -10.85 3.07 -10.27
C ASP A 46 -11.03 2.25 -8.98
N ALA A 47 -10.33 1.14 -8.89
CA ALA A 47 -10.53 0.14 -7.85
C ALA A 47 -9.19 -0.37 -7.27
N PRO A 48 -8.27 0.53 -6.89
CA PRO A 48 -6.95 0.12 -6.41
C PRO A 48 -7.05 -0.79 -5.20
N VAL A 49 -6.09 -1.72 -5.13
CA VAL A 49 -6.06 -2.79 -4.13
C VAL A 49 -5.00 -2.54 -3.06
N SER A 50 -5.23 -3.09 -1.87
CA SER A 50 -4.27 -3.13 -0.77
C SER A 50 -4.32 -4.48 -0.06
N GLY A 51 -3.16 -5.01 0.36
CA GLY A 51 -3.04 -6.31 1.01
C GLY A 51 -1.71 -7.00 0.70
N GLY A 52 -0.98 -6.48 -0.29
CA GLY A 52 0.30 -7.04 -0.73
C GLY A 52 0.18 -8.48 -1.27
N PRO A 53 1.30 -9.18 -1.49
CA PRO A 53 1.30 -10.55 -2.01
C PRO A 53 0.49 -11.53 -1.14
N ASP A 54 0.54 -11.37 0.18
CA ASP A 54 -0.20 -12.23 1.12
C ASP A 54 -1.71 -12.02 1.00
N GLY A 55 -2.17 -10.76 0.87
CA GLY A 55 -3.58 -10.44 0.65
C GLY A 55 -4.08 -11.02 -0.67
N ALA A 56 -3.31 -10.88 -1.75
CA ALA A 56 -3.63 -11.45 -3.05
C ALA A 56 -3.72 -12.98 -3.00
N LYS A 57 -2.72 -13.64 -2.41
CA LYS A 57 -2.68 -15.11 -2.25
C LYS A 57 -3.85 -15.67 -1.47
N ASN A 58 -4.30 -14.94 -0.44
CA ASN A 58 -5.36 -15.38 0.46
C ASN A 58 -6.75 -14.86 0.08
N GLY A 59 -6.88 -14.06 -0.99
CA GLY A 59 -8.12 -13.39 -1.39
C GLY A 59 -8.64 -12.42 -0.32
N LYS A 60 -7.74 -11.71 0.37
CA LYS A 60 -8.03 -10.75 1.45
C LYS A 60 -7.52 -9.35 1.10
N MET A 61 -7.78 -8.96 -0.15
CA MET A 61 -7.47 -7.58 -0.56
C MET A 61 -8.51 -6.61 0.00
N ALA A 62 -8.08 -5.43 0.41
CA ALA A 62 -8.96 -4.28 0.49
C ALA A 62 -9.04 -3.63 -0.89
N ILE A 63 -10.25 -3.27 -1.34
CA ILE A 63 -10.48 -2.60 -2.62
C ILE A 63 -11.30 -1.33 -2.36
N TRP A 64 -10.81 -0.19 -2.81
CA TRP A 64 -11.49 1.09 -2.72
C TRP A 64 -11.97 1.53 -4.10
N VAL A 65 -13.28 1.60 -4.30
CA VAL A 65 -13.88 1.79 -5.63
C VAL A 65 -14.41 3.20 -5.80
N GLY A 66 -13.92 3.89 -6.83
CA GLY A 66 -14.45 5.15 -7.32
C GLY A 66 -15.10 4.98 -8.70
N GLY A 67 -16.18 5.71 -8.94
CA GLY A 67 -16.90 5.66 -10.21
C GLY A 67 -18.41 5.63 -10.03
N ASP A 68 -19.11 4.92 -10.92
CA ASP A 68 -20.56 4.75 -10.85
C ASP A 68 -20.92 3.72 -9.77
N GLU A 69 -21.72 4.14 -8.79
CA GLU A 69 -22.13 3.31 -7.65
C GLU A 69 -23.00 2.12 -8.07
N GLU A 70 -23.90 2.30 -9.05
CA GLU A 70 -24.77 1.22 -9.54
C GLU A 70 -23.94 0.13 -10.22
N VAL A 71 -22.91 0.54 -10.98
CA VAL A 71 -21.96 -0.39 -11.61
C VAL A 71 -21.16 -1.13 -10.55
N PHE A 72 -20.69 -0.44 -9.51
CA PHE A 72 -20.01 -1.09 -8.36
C PHE A 72 -20.92 -2.13 -7.71
N ILE A 73 -22.17 -1.79 -7.37
CA ILE A 73 -23.13 -2.69 -6.73
C ILE A 73 -23.36 -3.94 -7.59
N ALA A 74 -23.58 -3.76 -8.90
CA ALA A 74 -23.81 -4.86 -9.83
C ALA A 74 -22.62 -5.84 -9.92
N HIS A 75 -21.38 -5.34 -9.76
CA HIS A 75 -20.17 -6.15 -9.89
C HIS A 75 -19.48 -6.49 -8.56
N LYS A 76 -20.04 -6.05 -7.43
CA LYS A 76 -19.50 -6.32 -6.10
C LYS A 76 -19.21 -7.80 -5.82
N PRO A 77 -20.06 -8.77 -6.23
CA PRO A 77 -19.76 -10.19 -6.03
C PRO A 77 -18.45 -10.65 -6.70
N VAL A 78 -18.06 -10.05 -7.83
CA VAL A 78 -16.79 -10.34 -8.51
C VAL A 78 -15.62 -9.80 -7.69
N LEU A 79 -15.72 -8.56 -7.21
CA LEU A 79 -14.69 -7.95 -6.35
C LEU A 79 -14.55 -8.70 -5.02
N ASP A 80 -15.65 -9.13 -4.42
CA ASP A 80 -15.64 -9.92 -3.17
C ASP A 80 -14.97 -11.30 -3.34
N SER A 81 -14.84 -11.81 -4.58
CA SER A 81 -14.13 -13.07 -4.82
C SER A 81 -12.63 -12.98 -4.58
N ILE A 82 -12.05 -11.79 -4.70
CA ILE A 82 -10.63 -11.50 -4.53
C ILE A 82 -10.33 -10.63 -3.31
N SER A 83 -11.37 -10.21 -2.57
CA SER A 83 -11.25 -9.30 -1.43
C SER A 83 -12.14 -9.72 -0.27
N ASP A 84 -11.84 -9.21 0.92
CA ASP A 84 -12.72 -9.28 2.10
C ASP A 84 -13.30 -7.91 2.46
N ALA A 85 -12.94 -6.86 1.72
CA ALA A 85 -13.30 -5.48 2.03
C ALA A 85 -13.39 -4.58 0.77
N ALA A 86 -14.17 -4.98 -0.25
CA ALA A 86 -14.49 -4.09 -1.37
C ALA A 86 -15.51 -3.03 -0.93
N ARG A 87 -15.15 -1.74 -1.08
CA ARG A 87 -15.97 -0.61 -0.66
C ARG A 87 -16.06 0.47 -1.72
N TYR A 88 -17.26 0.99 -1.94
CA TYR A 88 -17.49 2.23 -2.68
C TYR A 88 -17.03 3.43 -1.85
N ILE A 89 -16.26 4.33 -2.46
CA ILE A 89 -15.66 5.49 -1.78
C ILE A 89 -16.22 6.81 -2.34
N GLY A 90 -16.67 6.83 -3.59
CA GLY A 90 -17.18 8.04 -4.22
C GLY A 90 -17.06 8.04 -5.74
N PRO A 91 -17.16 9.21 -6.39
CA PRO A 91 -17.07 9.30 -7.86
C PRO A 91 -15.69 8.89 -8.37
N ILE A 92 -15.54 8.83 -9.71
CA ILE A 92 -14.28 8.45 -10.38
C ILE A 92 -13.08 9.22 -9.85
N GLY A 93 -12.01 8.49 -9.54
CA GLY A 93 -10.79 8.99 -8.91
C GLY A 93 -10.80 8.89 -7.37
N ALA A 94 -11.97 8.66 -6.73
CA ALA A 94 -12.05 8.56 -5.27
C ALA A 94 -11.30 7.34 -4.71
N GLY A 95 -11.36 6.19 -5.39
CA GLY A 95 -10.59 5.00 -5.02
C GLY A 95 -9.09 5.26 -5.08
N SER A 96 -8.62 5.90 -6.17
CA SER A 96 -7.23 6.31 -6.35
C SER A 96 -6.76 7.25 -5.23
N VAL A 97 -7.57 8.26 -4.89
CA VAL A 97 -7.27 9.17 -3.76
C VAL A 97 -7.17 8.39 -2.44
N ALA A 98 -8.14 7.52 -2.13
CA ALA A 98 -8.11 6.70 -0.92
C ALA A 98 -6.85 5.82 -0.85
N LYS A 99 -6.45 5.22 -1.98
CA LYS A 99 -5.21 4.44 -2.08
C LYS A 99 -3.97 5.28 -1.81
N LEU A 100 -3.89 6.48 -2.39
CA LEU A 100 -2.76 7.38 -2.17
C LEU A 100 -2.68 7.87 -0.72
N VAL A 101 -3.82 8.21 -0.10
CA VAL A 101 -3.89 8.56 1.34
C VAL A 101 -3.37 7.40 2.20
N HIS A 102 -3.84 6.18 1.94
CA HIS A 102 -3.39 4.98 2.67
C HIS A 102 -1.89 4.77 2.55
N ASN A 103 -1.35 4.76 1.33
CA ASN A 103 0.05 4.49 1.08
C ASN A 103 0.94 5.60 1.66
N LEU A 104 0.59 6.87 1.40
CA LEU A 104 1.34 8.02 1.90
C LEU A 104 1.41 8.02 3.44
N SER A 105 0.29 7.76 4.12
CA SER A 105 0.28 7.67 5.59
C SER A 105 1.27 6.62 6.10
N GLY A 106 1.32 5.44 5.45
CA GLY A 106 2.27 4.39 5.81
C GLY A 106 3.73 4.83 5.66
N TYR A 107 4.07 5.49 4.55
CA TYR A 107 5.45 5.94 4.30
C TYR A 107 5.88 7.11 5.19
N ILE A 108 4.98 8.05 5.48
CA ILE A 108 5.26 9.12 6.44
C ILE A 108 5.54 8.53 7.83
N ILE A 109 4.76 7.54 8.26
CA ILE A 109 4.99 6.85 9.54
C ILE A 109 6.35 6.15 9.54
N GLN A 110 6.73 5.47 8.46
CA GLN A 110 8.05 4.82 8.36
C GLN A 110 9.20 5.83 8.50
N THR A 111 9.10 6.98 7.82
CA THR A 111 10.08 8.05 7.92
C THR A 111 10.19 8.58 9.36
N ALA A 112 9.05 8.82 10.00
CA ALA A 112 9.02 9.26 11.39
C ALA A 112 9.60 8.21 12.36
N LEU A 113 9.33 6.92 12.12
CA LEU A 113 9.90 5.84 12.92
C LEU A 113 11.43 5.77 12.78
N ALA A 114 11.97 5.99 11.59
CA ALA A 114 13.42 6.04 11.39
C ALA A 114 14.09 7.13 12.26
N GLU A 115 13.50 8.33 12.29
CA GLU A 115 13.97 9.42 13.12
C GLU A 115 13.92 9.07 14.62
N THR A 116 12.78 8.57 15.08
CA THR A 116 12.57 8.28 16.50
C THR A 116 13.44 7.14 17.00
N PHE A 117 13.64 6.08 16.20
CA PHE A 117 14.58 5.00 16.54
C PHE A 117 16.01 5.51 16.63
N SER A 118 16.45 6.27 15.64
CA SER A 118 17.81 6.86 15.65
C SER A 118 18.04 7.74 16.88
N MET A 119 17.04 8.55 17.27
CA MET A 119 17.08 9.35 18.49
C MET A 119 17.23 8.46 19.72
N GLY A 120 16.46 7.39 19.85
CA GLY A 120 16.50 6.47 20.99
C GLY A 120 17.86 5.78 21.12
N VAL A 121 18.43 5.30 20.00
CA VAL A 121 19.78 4.69 19.99
C VAL A 121 20.85 5.72 20.35
N LYS A 122 20.76 6.94 19.85
CA LYS A 122 21.67 8.03 20.24
C LYS A 122 21.58 8.39 21.74
N ALA A 123 20.39 8.24 22.33
CA ALA A 123 20.17 8.41 23.77
C ALA A 123 20.68 7.22 24.62
N GLY A 124 21.28 6.19 24.00
CA GLY A 124 21.89 5.05 24.67
C GLY A 124 20.98 3.85 24.88
N LEU A 125 19.82 3.77 24.19
CA LEU A 125 18.96 2.60 24.26
C LEU A 125 19.35 1.59 23.17
N GLU A 126 19.26 0.29 23.52
CA GLU A 126 19.41 -0.79 22.54
C GLU A 126 18.22 -0.82 21.57
N PRO A 127 18.42 -1.11 20.25
CA PRO A 127 17.35 -1.11 19.25
C PRO A 127 16.19 -2.04 19.55
N ASP A 128 16.48 -3.23 20.08
CA ASP A 128 15.45 -4.22 20.48
C ASP A 128 14.66 -3.75 21.71
N ALA A 129 15.30 -3.11 22.67
CA ALA A 129 14.64 -2.54 23.85
C ALA A 129 13.68 -1.39 23.45
N ILE A 130 14.10 -0.52 22.51
CA ILE A 130 13.21 0.51 21.95
C ILE A 130 11.98 -0.14 21.30
N TRP A 131 12.21 -1.13 20.42
CA TRP A 131 11.14 -1.81 19.71
C TRP A 131 10.15 -2.48 20.66
N GLU A 132 10.65 -3.23 21.64
CA GLU A 132 9.83 -3.93 22.63
C GLU A 132 9.01 -2.95 23.48
N ALA A 133 9.65 -1.89 24.01
CA ALA A 133 8.98 -0.87 24.82
C ALA A 133 7.86 -0.17 24.03
N VAL A 134 8.12 0.25 22.79
CA VAL A 134 7.13 0.97 21.97
C VAL A 134 5.98 0.04 21.55
N ARG A 135 6.24 -1.24 21.26
CA ARG A 135 5.20 -2.23 20.97
C ARG A 135 4.20 -2.41 22.10
N GLN A 136 4.62 -2.26 23.33
CA GLN A 136 3.75 -2.36 24.52
C GLN A 136 2.85 -1.13 24.70
N GLY A 137 3.26 0.02 24.15
CA GLY A 137 2.50 1.26 24.19
C GLY A 137 1.32 1.29 23.22
N ALA A 138 0.48 2.33 23.34
CA ALA A 138 -0.70 2.51 22.50
C ALA A 138 -0.35 2.59 20.99
N LEU A 139 0.73 3.27 20.63
CA LEU A 139 1.21 3.40 19.25
C LEU A 139 1.71 2.06 18.69
N GLY A 140 2.50 1.32 19.47
CA GLY A 140 3.16 0.09 19.05
C GLY A 140 2.21 -1.11 18.91
N ARG A 141 1.01 -1.03 19.48
CA ARG A 141 -0.03 -2.07 19.30
C ARG A 141 -0.68 -2.03 17.91
N ARG A 142 -0.22 -1.15 17.03
CA ARG A 142 -0.70 -1.01 15.65
C ARG A 142 0.14 -1.87 14.69
N ARG A 143 -0.50 -2.42 13.66
CA ARG A 143 0.13 -3.30 12.66
C ARG A 143 1.35 -2.68 11.95
N THR A 144 1.36 -1.37 11.70
CA THR A 144 2.46 -0.67 11.03
C THR A 144 3.78 -0.84 11.78
N PHE A 145 3.75 -0.72 13.11
CA PHE A 145 4.94 -0.88 13.93
C PHE A 145 5.40 -2.34 13.98
N ASP A 146 4.45 -3.27 14.11
CA ASP A 146 4.75 -4.70 14.18
C ASP A 146 5.44 -5.26 12.93
N THR A 147 5.25 -4.65 11.76
CA THR A 147 5.87 -5.12 10.50
C THR A 147 7.36 -4.81 10.37
N LEU A 148 7.93 -3.94 11.22
CA LEU A 148 9.34 -3.56 11.16
C LEU A 148 10.29 -4.76 11.33
N HIS A 149 9.87 -5.79 12.05
CA HIS A 149 10.65 -7.03 12.25
C HIS A 149 10.91 -7.84 10.97
N ARG A 150 10.20 -7.55 9.88
CA ARG A 150 10.32 -8.31 8.62
C ARG A 150 11.50 -7.85 7.78
N ASN A 151 11.73 -6.55 7.71
CA ASN A 151 12.68 -5.95 6.78
C ASN A 151 13.65 -5.00 7.47
N PHE A 152 13.14 -4.00 8.20
CA PHE A 152 13.98 -2.92 8.73
C PHE A 152 14.89 -3.38 9.87
N LEU A 153 14.31 -4.00 10.90
CA LEU A 153 15.12 -4.43 12.06
C LEU A 153 16.14 -5.52 11.73
N PRO A 154 15.85 -6.55 10.88
CA PRO A 154 16.87 -7.52 10.50
C PRO A 154 17.74 -7.05 9.31
N ALA A 155 17.56 -5.81 8.81
CA ALA A 155 18.19 -5.28 7.61
C ALA A 155 18.03 -6.19 6.35
N LYS A 156 16.91 -6.89 6.23
CA LYS A 156 16.58 -7.79 5.11
C LYS A 156 15.62 -7.11 4.14
N PHE A 157 16.15 -6.57 3.06
CA PHE A 157 15.38 -5.80 2.08
C PHE A 157 15.19 -6.53 0.74
N ASP A 158 15.68 -7.75 0.61
CA ASP A 158 15.61 -8.56 -0.59
C ASP A 158 15.16 -10.00 -0.26
N PRO A 159 14.14 -10.57 -0.97
CA PRO A 159 13.29 -9.90 -1.94
C PRO A 159 12.35 -8.87 -1.28
N PRO A 160 11.89 -7.82 -2.00
CA PRO A 160 11.02 -6.80 -1.43
C PRO A 160 9.59 -7.30 -1.20
N ASP A 161 8.97 -6.91 -0.09
CA ASP A 161 7.51 -6.97 0.07
C ASP A 161 6.84 -5.91 -0.83
N PHE A 162 7.49 -4.72 -0.91
CA PHE A 162 7.08 -3.63 -1.79
C PHE A 162 8.30 -2.80 -2.22
N ALA A 163 8.63 -2.82 -3.52
CA ALA A 163 9.84 -2.20 -4.02
C ALA A 163 9.88 -0.68 -3.80
N LEU A 164 11.05 -0.15 -3.45
CA LEU A 164 11.28 1.28 -3.22
C LEU A 164 10.88 2.15 -4.41
N ALA A 165 11.14 1.70 -5.63
CA ALA A 165 10.74 2.45 -6.84
C ALA A 165 9.22 2.66 -6.91
N LEU A 166 8.43 1.66 -6.51
CA LEU A 166 6.97 1.75 -6.46
C LEU A 166 6.51 2.68 -5.33
N ALA A 167 7.12 2.56 -4.14
CA ALA A 167 6.82 3.44 -3.02
C ALA A 167 7.05 4.91 -3.38
N ARG A 168 8.21 5.22 -3.99
CA ARG A 168 8.53 6.57 -4.45
C ARG A 168 7.53 7.09 -5.48
N LYS A 169 7.11 6.25 -6.44
CA LYS A 169 6.07 6.60 -7.41
C LYS A 169 4.77 6.99 -6.71
N ASP A 170 4.32 6.20 -5.74
CA ASP A 170 3.07 6.45 -5.02
C ASP A 170 3.11 7.78 -4.25
N VAL A 171 4.23 8.07 -3.58
CA VAL A 171 4.40 9.36 -2.87
C VAL A 171 4.47 10.52 -3.84
N ALA A 172 5.11 10.37 -5.00
CA ALA A 172 5.13 11.41 -6.04
C ALA A 172 3.72 11.73 -6.55
N LEU A 173 2.90 10.72 -6.83
CA LEU A 173 1.50 10.90 -7.21
C LEU A 173 0.69 11.64 -6.12
N ALA A 174 0.92 11.32 -4.84
CA ALA A 174 0.27 12.03 -3.74
C ALA A 174 0.67 13.52 -3.68
N CYS A 175 1.94 13.85 -3.96
CA CYS A 175 2.40 15.23 -4.05
C CYS A 175 1.74 15.98 -5.23
N GLU A 176 1.50 15.30 -6.35
CA GLU A 176 0.77 15.88 -7.50
C GLU A 176 -0.67 16.21 -7.12
N VAL A 177 -1.36 15.29 -6.46
CA VAL A 177 -2.72 15.52 -5.92
C VAL A 177 -2.74 16.70 -4.95
N GLY A 178 -1.78 16.77 -4.02
CA GLY A 178 -1.66 17.88 -3.11
C GLY A 178 -1.52 19.23 -3.82
N ARG A 179 -0.77 19.26 -4.90
CA ARG A 179 -0.62 20.48 -5.73
C ARG A 179 -1.91 20.85 -6.45
N GLU A 180 -2.64 19.88 -7.02
CA GLU A 180 -3.93 20.09 -7.68
C GLU A 180 -4.95 20.74 -6.74
N PHE A 181 -4.97 20.30 -5.48
CA PHE A 181 -5.93 20.76 -4.46
C PHE A 181 -5.35 21.82 -3.52
N GLU A 182 -4.21 22.42 -3.85
CA GLU A 182 -3.56 23.48 -3.06
C GLU A 182 -3.32 23.11 -1.58
N VAL A 183 -3.08 21.81 -1.29
CA VAL A 183 -2.79 21.31 0.05
C VAL A 183 -1.29 21.40 0.34
N PRO A 184 -0.83 22.05 1.40
CA PRO A 184 0.58 22.05 1.81
C PRO A 184 1.01 20.64 2.25
N MET A 185 1.96 20.03 1.49
CA MET A 185 2.37 18.62 1.66
C MET A 185 3.81 18.50 2.19
N LYS A 186 4.12 19.09 3.35
CA LYS A 186 5.50 19.11 3.90
C LYS A 186 6.06 17.71 4.11
N MET A 187 5.35 16.85 4.86
CA MET A 187 5.80 15.50 5.16
C MET A 187 5.90 14.62 3.89
N ALA A 188 4.95 14.77 2.96
CA ALA A 188 5.02 14.06 1.70
C ALA A 188 6.25 14.44 0.86
N HIS A 189 6.59 15.73 0.80
CA HIS A 189 7.80 16.18 0.10
C HIS A 189 9.07 15.71 0.80
N THR A 190 9.12 15.73 2.13
CA THR A 190 10.24 15.18 2.90
C THR A 190 10.36 13.68 2.63
N THR A 191 9.26 12.94 2.69
CA THR A 191 9.26 11.51 2.39
C THR A 191 9.70 11.23 0.95
N LEU A 192 9.23 12.02 -0.02
CA LEU A 192 9.66 11.89 -1.42
C LEU A 192 11.16 12.13 -1.59
N ALA A 193 11.73 13.09 -0.88
CA ALA A 193 13.16 13.36 -0.89
C ALA A 193 13.96 12.17 -0.32
N GLU A 194 13.52 11.59 0.81
CA GLU A 194 14.13 10.38 1.40
C GLU A 194 14.10 9.20 0.42
N LEU A 195 12.93 8.90 -0.15
CA LEU A 195 12.81 7.80 -1.11
C LEU A 195 13.64 8.05 -2.38
N THR A 196 13.76 9.32 -2.80
CA THR A 196 14.58 9.69 -3.96
C THR A 196 16.06 9.54 -3.68
N GLU A 197 16.54 9.91 -2.49
CA GLU A 197 17.93 9.67 -2.09
C GLU A 197 18.25 8.17 -2.08
N ALA A 198 17.36 7.34 -1.52
CA ALA A 198 17.52 5.88 -1.54
C ALA A 198 17.53 5.31 -2.97
N MET A 199 16.71 5.85 -3.88
CA MET A 199 16.75 5.50 -5.32
C MET A 199 18.11 5.83 -5.94
N ASN A 200 18.67 7.01 -5.64
CA ASN A 200 19.96 7.45 -6.17
C ASN A 200 21.13 6.59 -5.70
N ARG A 201 20.97 5.85 -4.58
CA ARG A 201 21.91 4.84 -4.11
C ARG A 201 21.78 3.49 -4.81
N GLY A 202 20.88 3.37 -5.81
CA GLY A 202 20.65 2.14 -6.56
C GLY A 202 19.72 1.14 -5.85
N TRP A 203 18.99 1.56 -4.79
CA TRP A 203 18.17 0.66 -3.98
C TRP A 203 16.74 0.45 -4.53
N GLY A 204 16.46 0.91 -5.73
CA GLY A 204 15.10 0.93 -6.31
C GLY A 204 14.39 -0.42 -6.35
N GLY A 205 15.12 -1.51 -6.52
CA GLY A 205 14.56 -2.88 -6.52
C GLY A 205 14.39 -3.51 -5.15
N ARG A 206 14.92 -2.88 -4.07
CA ARG A 206 14.84 -3.38 -2.69
C ARG A 206 13.54 -2.97 -2.00
N ASP A 207 13.22 -3.58 -0.87
CA ASP A 207 12.05 -3.19 -0.07
C ASP A 207 12.09 -1.71 0.32
N SER A 208 10.95 -1.03 0.26
CA SER A 208 10.83 0.42 0.49
C SER A 208 11.34 0.87 1.86
N ARG A 209 11.34 -0.01 2.86
CA ARG A 209 11.88 0.28 4.20
C ARG A 209 13.38 0.45 4.21
N VAL A 210 14.10 0.08 3.13
CA VAL A 210 15.53 0.37 3.00
C VAL A 210 15.81 1.88 3.08
N ALA A 211 14.89 2.73 2.69
CA ALA A 211 15.02 4.19 2.81
C ALA A 211 15.20 4.64 4.29
N MET A 212 14.68 3.88 5.26
CA MET A 212 14.85 4.18 6.69
C MET A 212 16.31 4.09 7.13
N VAL A 213 17.15 3.32 6.41
CA VAL A 213 18.60 3.19 6.70
C VAL A 213 19.32 4.53 6.53
N LEU A 214 18.86 5.40 5.63
CA LEU A 214 19.43 6.74 5.44
C LEU A 214 19.47 7.53 6.75
N GLN A 215 18.40 7.42 7.54
CA GLN A 215 18.34 8.14 8.82
C GLN A 215 19.27 7.54 9.86
N SER A 216 19.40 6.21 9.95
CA SER A 216 20.36 5.58 10.85
C SER A 216 21.81 5.90 10.46
N GLU A 217 22.13 5.91 9.16
CA GLU A 217 23.44 6.35 8.66
C GLU A 217 23.74 7.81 9.04
N ARG A 218 22.81 8.74 8.80
CA ARG A 218 22.96 10.16 9.17
C ARG A 218 23.13 10.34 10.68
N ALA A 219 22.44 9.53 11.47
CA ALA A 219 22.58 9.52 12.93
C ALA A 219 23.86 8.82 13.40
N GLY A 220 24.55 8.06 12.53
CA GLY A 220 25.72 7.25 12.88
C GLY A 220 25.39 6.16 13.90
N VAL A 221 24.22 5.50 13.73
CA VAL A 221 23.77 4.41 14.60
C VAL A 221 23.44 3.17 13.78
N ASP A 222 23.63 2.00 14.40
CA ASP A 222 23.10 0.74 13.89
C ASP A 222 21.78 0.42 14.60
N ILE A 223 20.73 0.14 13.82
CA ILE A 223 19.39 -0.23 14.33
C ILE A 223 19.12 -1.72 14.10
N GLN A 224 20.08 -2.45 13.53
CA GLN A 224 19.90 -3.86 13.22
C GLN A 224 19.75 -4.70 14.50
N VAL A 225 18.76 -5.62 14.45
CA VAL A 225 18.50 -6.61 15.51
C VAL A 225 18.70 -8.01 14.94
N ALA A 226 19.46 -8.85 15.62
CA ALA A 226 19.71 -10.22 15.23
C ALA A 226 18.40 -11.03 15.12
N GLU A 227 18.30 -11.90 14.12
CA GLU A 227 17.06 -12.61 13.79
C GLU A 227 16.57 -13.54 14.90
N ASP A 228 17.49 -14.22 15.60
CA ASP A 228 17.18 -15.08 16.75
C ASP A 228 16.53 -14.27 17.89
N ARG A 229 17.03 -13.06 18.14
CA ARG A 229 16.43 -12.14 19.11
C ARG A 229 15.03 -11.70 18.71
N LEU A 230 14.81 -11.35 17.44
CA LEU A 230 13.50 -11.01 16.91
C LEU A 230 12.51 -12.18 17.05
N GLN A 231 12.93 -13.42 16.76
CA GLN A 231 12.11 -14.61 16.92
C GLN A 231 11.71 -14.87 18.38
N GLN A 232 12.63 -14.68 19.32
CA GLN A 232 12.34 -14.77 20.75
C GLN A 232 11.24 -13.79 21.19
N ILE A 233 11.36 -12.52 20.80
CA ILE A 233 10.39 -11.46 21.12
C ILE A 233 9.01 -11.77 20.51
N LEU A 234 8.98 -12.22 19.26
CA LEU A 234 7.73 -12.59 18.56
C LEU A 234 7.09 -13.85 19.12
N GLY A 235 7.90 -14.84 19.52
CA GLY A 235 7.42 -16.09 20.15
C GLY A 235 6.76 -15.83 21.50
N ALA A 236 7.35 -14.98 22.32
CA ALA A 236 6.77 -14.56 23.59
C ALA A 236 5.44 -13.81 23.42
N ALA A 237 5.25 -13.06 22.33
CA ALA A 237 4.02 -12.34 22.04
C ALA A 237 2.88 -13.27 21.54
N ARG A 238 3.19 -14.40 20.87
CA ARG A 238 2.19 -15.37 20.36
C ARG A 238 1.54 -16.19 21.48
N GLY A 239 2.20 -16.37 22.61
CA GLY A 239 1.62 -17.05 23.78
C GLY A 239 0.42 -16.33 24.41
N ASN A 240 0.15 -15.08 23.97
CA ASN A 240 -0.93 -14.23 24.50
C ASN A 240 -2.08 -13.98 23.50
N LEU A 241 -2.14 -14.63 22.34
CA LEU A 241 -3.20 -14.44 21.34
C LEU A 241 -4.17 -15.62 21.34
N ASP A 242 -5.44 -15.32 21.69
CA ASP A 242 -6.58 -16.24 21.80
C ASP A 242 -6.92 -16.96 20.47
N PRO A 243 -7.09 -18.32 20.47
CA PRO A 243 -7.32 -19.12 19.26
C PRO A 243 -8.74 -19.06 18.67
N ARG A 244 -9.65 -18.22 19.13
CA ARG A 244 -11.10 -18.30 18.86
C ARG A 244 -11.60 -17.64 17.58
N ASN A 245 -10.75 -17.11 16.69
CA ASN A 245 -11.19 -16.43 15.46
C ASN A 245 -10.76 -17.22 14.19
N LYS A 246 -11.47 -18.30 13.86
CA LYS A 246 -11.35 -18.97 12.54
C LYS A 246 -12.55 -18.59 11.64
N PRO A 247 -12.34 -18.16 10.39
CA PRO A 247 -13.43 -17.90 9.43
C PRO A 247 -14.03 -19.22 8.87
N GLY A 248 -15.36 -19.23 8.69
CA GLY A 248 -16.11 -20.36 8.15
C GLY A 248 -15.90 -20.61 6.64
N PRO A 249 -16.41 -21.75 6.08
CA PRO A 249 -16.14 -22.17 4.71
C PRO A 249 -16.88 -21.31 3.66
N ARG A 250 -16.21 -21.06 2.52
CA ARG A 250 -16.68 -20.22 1.39
C ARG A 250 -17.61 -21.00 0.46
N GLN A 251 -18.74 -20.41 0.06
CA GLN A 251 -19.62 -20.90 -1.02
C GLN A 251 -19.07 -20.51 -2.39
N ARG A 252 -19.07 -21.45 -3.34
CA ARG A 252 -18.72 -21.21 -4.75
C ARG A 252 -19.91 -20.58 -5.51
N LEU A 253 -19.73 -19.39 -6.07
CA LEU A 253 -20.69 -18.74 -6.95
C LEU A 253 -20.26 -18.90 -8.41
N SER A 254 -21.20 -19.31 -9.26
CA SER A 254 -21.06 -19.31 -10.72
C SER A 254 -21.62 -18.00 -11.28
N LEU A 255 -20.76 -17.09 -11.67
CA LEU A 255 -21.16 -15.82 -12.29
C LEU A 255 -20.54 -15.68 -13.69
N ARG A 256 -21.37 -15.59 -14.72
CA ARG A 256 -21.00 -15.12 -16.05
C ARG A 256 -21.04 -13.58 -16.05
N SER A 257 -20.06 -12.94 -15.44
CA SER A 257 -19.92 -11.49 -15.48
C SER A 257 -18.90 -11.08 -16.54
N ARG A 258 -19.29 -10.14 -17.43
CA ARG A 258 -18.37 -9.54 -18.42
C ARG A 258 -17.57 -8.41 -17.76
N VAL A 259 -16.63 -8.77 -16.89
CA VAL A 259 -15.79 -7.83 -16.13
C VAL A 259 -14.33 -7.97 -16.54
N ILE A 260 -13.65 -6.85 -16.69
CA ILE A 260 -12.20 -6.76 -16.92
C ILE A 260 -11.58 -6.13 -15.68
N MET A 261 -10.57 -6.82 -15.11
CA MET A 261 -9.77 -6.33 -14.00
C MET A 261 -8.29 -6.32 -14.41
N VAL A 262 -7.63 -5.18 -14.27
CA VAL A 262 -6.20 -4.99 -14.59
C VAL A 262 -5.50 -4.19 -13.50
#